data_ad06071f4e6bb55951f647f6da1d3115
#
_entry.id   ad06071f4e6bb55951f647f6da1d3115
#
_cell.length_a   1.000
_cell.length_b   1.000
_cell.length_c   1.000
_cell.angle_alpha   90.00
_cell.angle_beta   90.00
_cell.angle_gamma   90.00
#
_symmetry.space_group_name_H-M   'P 1'
#
loop_
_entity.id
_entity.type
_entity.pdbx_description
1 polymer ?
#
loop_
_entity_poly.entity_id
_entity_poly.type
_entity_poly.pdbx_seq_one_letter_code
_entity_poly.pdbx_strand_id
1 'polypeptide(L)'
;MVKLNKKRIKWLVDQVVRYGKKPSEVAPVYSISERRVQQLVKQFSKTKKYPELNKSRRPKTFLSEAQKEIIEKTHQETGLSARLLYHELKRRDITVAKNKVYAYMKHKGLVLDEPNKQKKRKRCRYEWPHTGDMLHADYHRTSENHPYCIFWLDDASRKILAAGEFYRATKENAIATFKLAETEMEKVGWYVLRVNTDRGSQFFANKGEDAQSGFQRYLEEKGIQFIPSRANNPQTNGKVERRWKEYDKHRWRFETLQEWVDWYNNRLTTALNIEQFQTPNKAFIQKLPNLFGFLWGQLENEFKTKKY
;
A
#
# COMPACT_ATOMS: atom_id res chain seq x y z
N MET A 1 15.84 -8.56 31.32
CA MET A 1 15.03 -8.98 32.48
C MET A 1 14.83 -10.49 32.42
N VAL A 2 15.32 -11.26 33.40
CA VAL A 2 15.19 -12.71 33.43
C VAL A 2 13.74 -13.11 33.72
N LYS A 3 13.13 -13.87 32.81
CA LYS A 3 11.72 -14.27 32.93
C LYS A 3 11.55 -15.34 34.00
N LEU A 4 10.73 -15.08 35.04
CA LEU A 4 10.41 -16.08 36.05
C LEU A 4 9.69 -17.30 35.41
N ASN A 5 9.99 -18.49 35.90
CA ASN A 5 9.34 -19.77 35.55
C ASN A 5 9.04 -20.58 36.82
N LYS A 6 8.32 -21.71 36.69
CA LYS A 6 7.93 -22.55 37.84
C LYS A 6 9.13 -22.98 38.70
N LYS A 7 10.26 -23.36 38.08
CA LYS A 7 11.49 -23.79 38.79
C LYS A 7 12.09 -22.63 39.60
N ARG A 8 12.19 -21.45 39.02
CA ARG A 8 12.73 -20.23 39.66
C ARG A 8 11.84 -19.76 40.81
N ILE A 9 10.51 -19.77 40.61
CA ILE A 9 9.56 -19.43 41.70
C ILE A 9 9.67 -20.38 42.84
N LYS A 10 9.76 -21.70 42.59
CA LYS A 10 9.97 -22.70 43.63
C LYS A 10 11.25 -22.41 44.39
N TRP A 11 12.36 -22.22 43.69
CA TRP A 11 13.65 -21.91 44.30
C TRP A 11 13.60 -20.65 45.18
N LEU A 12 13.03 -19.54 44.68
CA LEU A 12 12.89 -18.30 45.43
C LEU A 12 12.11 -18.48 46.73
N VAL A 13 11.00 -19.20 46.67
CA VAL A 13 10.15 -19.46 47.84
C VAL A 13 10.88 -20.37 48.84
N ASP A 14 11.55 -21.43 48.35
CA ASP A 14 12.29 -22.34 49.20
C ASP A 14 13.48 -21.67 49.93
N GLN A 15 14.20 -20.76 49.25
CA GLN A 15 15.30 -19.99 49.88
C GLN A 15 14.82 -19.16 51.05
N VAL A 16 13.64 -18.54 50.94
CA VAL A 16 13.12 -17.70 52.03
C VAL A 16 12.43 -18.54 53.09
N VAL A 17 11.57 -19.50 52.70
CA VAL A 17 10.72 -20.22 53.64
C VAL A 17 11.46 -21.36 54.35
N ARG A 18 12.32 -22.10 53.63
CA ARG A 18 13.01 -23.27 54.17
C ARG A 18 14.41 -22.95 54.68
N TYR A 19 15.11 -22.05 54.01
CA TYR A 19 16.52 -21.75 54.32
C TYR A 19 16.68 -20.40 55.07
N GLY A 20 15.57 -19.70 55.37
CA GLY A 20 15.58 -18.49 56.18
C GLY A 20 16.27 -17.26 55.56
N LYS A 21 16.58 -17.30 54.22
CA LYS A 21 17.23 -16.19 53.51
C LYS A 21 16.31 -14.98 53.47
N LYS A 22 16.89 -13.78 53.59
CA LYS A 22 16.10 -12.54 53.46
C LYS A 22 15.67 -12.31 51.99
N PRO A 23 14.46 -11.80 51.70
CA PRO A 23 14.01 -11.46 50.36
C PRO A 23 14.98 -10.56 49.58
N SER A 24 15.67 -9.63 50.27
CA SER A 24 16.69 -8.75 49.70
C SER A 24 17.92 -9.48 49.17
N GLU A 25 18.31 -10.62 49.77
CA GLU A 25 19.43 -11.42 49.35
C GLU A 25 19.10 -12.31 48.14
N VAL A 26 17.84 -12.72 48.03
CA VAL A 26 17.37 -13.65 47.01
C VAL A 26 16.93 -12.94 45.71
N ALA A 27 16.38 -11.74 45.83
CA ALA A 27 15.85 -10.97 44.72
C ALA A 27 16.88 -10.67 43.62
N PRO A 28 18.14 -10.29 43.91
CA PRO A 28 19.15 -9.99 42.89
C PRO A 28 19.50 -11.16 41.98
N VAL A 29 19.41 -12.43 42.48
CA VAL A 29 19.75 -13.63 41.71
C VAL A 29 19.01 -13.74 40.39
N TYR A 30 17.78 -13.24 40.34
CA TYR A 30 16.97 -13.23 39.11
C TYR A 30 16.60 -11.81 38.67
N SER A 31 17.30 -10.79 39.16
CA SER A 31 17.07 -9.38 38.81
C SER A 31 15.59 -8.96 38.94
N ILE A 32 14.97 -9.36 40.06
CA ILE A 32 13.60 -9.00 40.44
C ILE A 32 13.58 -8.11 41.69
N SER A 33 12.47 -7.43 41.92
CA SER A 33 12.32 -6.63 43.12
C SER A 33 12.09 -7.50 44.36
N GLU A 34 12.60 -7.06 45.52
CA GLU A 34 12.34 -7.66 46.83
C GLU A 34 10.85 -7.83 47.11
N ARG A 35 10.05 -6.78 46.78
CA ARG A 35 8.59 -6.82 46.88
C ARG A 35 7.97 -7.98 46.11
N ARG A 36 8.56 -8.36 44.96
CA ARG A 36 8.07 -9.51 44.19
C ARG A 36 8.35 -10.82 44.89
N VAL A 37 9.51 -10.98 45.52
CA VAL A 37 9.82 -12.15 46.31
C VAL A 37 8.86 -12.27 47.49
N GLN A 38 8.64 -11.17 48.24
CA GLN A 38 7.70 -11.14 49.36
C GLN A 38 6.27 -11.54 48.95
N GLN A 39 5.79 -11.06 47.78
CA GLN A 39 4.49 -11.47 47.23
C GLN A 39 4.39 -12.97 46.97
N LEU A 40 5.42 -13.56 46.38
CA LEU A 40 5.47 -15.03 46.07
C LEU A 40 5.46 -15.83 47.36
N VAL A 41 6.26 -15.42 48.38
CA VAL A 41 6.33 -16.07 49.69
C VAL A 41 4.99 -15.93 50.41
N LYS A 42 4.39 -14.75 50.45
CA LYS A 42 3.05 -14.49 51.08
C LYS A 42 1.98 -15.37 50.44
N GLN A 43 1.99 -15.51 49.11
CA GLN A 43 1.06 -16.39 48.40
C GLN A 43 1.24 -17.87 48.78
N PHE A 44 2.50 -18.33 48.84
CA PHE A 44 2.81 -19.68 49.28
C PHE A 44 2.40 -19.94 50.73
N SER A 45 2.67 -19.00 51.65
CA SER A 45 2.29 -19.11 53.04
C SER A 45 0.78 -19.27 53.24
N LYS A 46 -0.02 -18.54 52.42
CA LYS A 46 -1.50 -18.63 52.45
C LYS A 46 -2.05 -19.89 51.87
N THR A 47 -1.52 -20.35 50.71
CA THR A 47 -2.12 -21.44 49.95
C THR A 47 -1.43 -22.78 50.09
N LYS A 48 -0.23 -22.79 50.71
CA LYS A 48 0.71 -23.95 50.76
C LYS A 48 1.06 -24.57 49.41
N LYS A 49 0.70 -23.86 48.34
CA LYS A 49 1.03 -24.23 46.92
C LYS A 49 1.98 -23.20 46.34
N TYR A 50 2.96 -23.68 45.53
CA TYR A 50 3.85 -22.76 44.84
C TYR A 50 3.07 -21.87 43.86
N PRO A 51 3.32 -20.56 43.90
CA PRO A 51 2.64 -19.63 43.01
C PRO A 51 2.87 -19.94 41.53
N GLU A 52 1.83 -19.96 40.75
CA GLU A 52 1.92 -20.04 39.28
C GLU A 52 1.82 -18.65 38.66
N LEU A 53 2.57 -18.43 37.57
CA LEU A 53 2.43 -17.20 36.79
C LEU A 53 1.13 -17.27 35.99
N ASN A 54 0.36 -16.22 36.06
CA ASN A 54 -0.81 -16.09 35.20
C ASN A 54 -0.39 -16.16 33.72
N LYS A 55 -0.99 -17.05 32.97
CA LYS A 55 -0.69 -17.25 31.56
C LYS A 55 -1.12 -16.06 30.69
N SER A 56 -2.12 -15.30 31.14
CA SER A 56 -2.62 -14.13 30.43
C SER A 56 -2.70 -12.93 31.37
N ARG A 57 -2.05 -11.82 31.00
CA ARG A 57 -2.07 -10.57 31.79
C ARG A 57 -3.33 -9.71 31.58
N ARG A 58 -4.06 -9.94 30.50
CA ARG A 58 -5.25 -9.17 30.12
C ARG A 58 -6.39 -10.11 29.73
N PRO A 59 -7.62 -9.83 30.10
CA PRO A 59 -8.77 -10.59 29.65
C PRO A 59 -8.86 -10.53 28.10
N LYS A 60 -9.30 -11.61 27.51
CA LYS A 60 -9.59 -11.63 26.07
C LYS A 60 -10.80 -10.73 25.81
N THR A 61 -10.65 -9.77 24.93
CA THR A 61 -11.74 -8.92 24.46
C THR A 61 -12.20 -9.42 23.09
N PHE A 62 -13.50 -9.41 22.84
CA PHE A 62 -14.10 -9.84 21.58
C PHE A 62 -14.64 -8.62 20.82
N LEU A 63 -14.93 -8.81 19.52
CA LEU A 63 -15.65 -7.82 18.72
C LEU A 63 -17.13 -7.90 19.08
N SER A 64 -17.80 -6.76 19.16
CA SER A 64 -19.26 -6.70 19.20
C SER A 64 -19.86 -7.09 17.84
N GLU A 65 -21.15 -7.48 17.81
CA GLU A 65 -21.82 -7.80 16.54
C GLU A 65 -21.82 -6.59 15.60
N ALA A 66 -22.11 -5.40 16.10
CA ALA A 66 -22.04 -4.16 15.32
C ALA A 66 -20.65 -3.92 14.71
N GLN A 67 -19.56 -4.22 15.44
CA GLN A 67 -18.20 -4.12 14.90
C GLN A 67 -17.93 -5.15 13.80
N LYS A 68 -18.49 -6.34 13.91
CA LYS A 68 -18.35 -7.39 12.88
C LYS A 68 -19.08 -7.00 11.60
N GLU A 69 -20.33 -6.54 11.70
CA GLU A 69 -21.14 -6.06 10.59
C GLU A 69 -20.46 -4.90 9.85
N ILE A 70 -19.93 -3.92 10.58
CA ILE A 70 -19.21 -2.80 9.99
C ILE A 70 -17.95 -3.27 9.26
N ILE A 71 -17.19 -4.22 9.79
CA ILE A 71 -16.01 -4.80 9.14
C ILE A 71 -16.44 -5.49 7.83
N GLU A 72 -17.48 -6.30 7.84
CA GLU A 72 -17.97 -7.00 6.64
C GLU A 72 -18.47 -6.02 5.58
N LYS A 73 -19.34 -5.09 5.95
CA LYS A 73 -19.86 -4.06 5.06
C LYS A 73 -18.75 -3.23 4.43
N THR A 74 -17.81 -2.74 5.23
CA THR A 74 -16.68 -1.95 4.70
C THR A 74 -15.79 -2.78 3.78
N HIS A 75 -15.61 -4.07 4.07
CA HIS A 75 -14.87 -4.96 3.18
C HIS A 75 -15.60 -5.19 1.86
N GLN A 76 -16.91 -5.41 1.89
CA GLN A 76 -17.74 -5.57 0.69
C GLN A 76 -17.69 -4.30 -0.19
N GLU A 77 -17.78 -3.13 0.40
CA GLU A 77 -17.72 -1.85 -0.32
C GLU A 77 -16.36 -1.61 -0.98
N THR A 78 -15.27 -1.88 -0.26
CA THR A 78 -13.93 -1.42 -0.65
C THR A 78 -13.02 -2.51 -1.21
N GLY A 79 -13.29 -3.79 -0.94
CA GLY A 79 -12.43 -4.90 -1.31
C GLY A 79 -11.02 -4.85 -0.68
N LEU A 80 -10.84 -4.08 0.40
CA LEU A 80 -9.53 -3.86 1.01
C LEU A 80 -9.04 -5.08 1.80
N SER A 81 -7.73 -5.32 1.77
CA SER A 81 -7.10 -6.30 2.65
C SER A 81 -7.21 -5.88 4.12
N ALA A 82 -7.08 -6.84 5.06
CA ALA A 82 -7.23 -6.58 6.49
C ALA A 82 -6.38 -5.40 7.02
N ARG A 83 -5.17 -5.22 6.48
CA ARG A 83 -4.32 -4.07 6.84
C ARG A 83 -4.92 -2.75 6.39
N LEU A 84 -5.34 -2.65 5.15
CA LEU A 84 -5.93 -1.43 4.60
C LEU A 84 -7.31 -1.18 5.19
N LEU A 85 -8.09 -2.23 5.43
CA LEU A 85 -9.41 -2.15 6.06
C LEU A 85 -9.33 -1.55 7.48
N TYR A 86 -8.33 -1.92 8.28
CA TYR A 86 -8.09 -1.28 9.56
C TYR A 86 -7.91 0.25 9.44
N HIS A 87 -7.12 0.72 8.46
CA HIS A 87 -6.91 2.15 8.24
C HIS A 87 -8.16 2.83 7.67
N GLU A 88 -8.93 2.13 6.85
CA GLU A 88 -10.21 2.63 6.33
C GLU A 88 -11.25 2.80 7.46
N LEU A 89 -11.35 1.83 8.37
CA LEU A 89 -12.20 1.94 9.55
C LEU A 89 -11.77 3.13 10.41
N LYS A 90 -10.46 3.30 10.63
CA LYS A 90 -9.94 4.46 11.35
C LYS A 90 -10.25 5.79 10.65
N ARG A 91 -10.22 5.83 9.31
CA ARG A 91 -10.63 7.00 8.51
C ARG A 91 -12.11 7.35 8.68
N ARG A 92 -12.94 6.34 8.98
CA ARG A 92 -14.38 6.49 9.27
C ARG A 92 -14.66 6.67 10.77
N ASP A 93 -13.63 7.00 11.57
CA ASP A 93 -13.70 7.18 13.03
C ASP A 93 -14.16 5.93 13.80
N ILE A 94 -14.03 4.75 13.22
CA ILE A 94 -14.38 3.47 13.82
C ILE A 94 -13.17 2.86 14.52
N THR A 95 -13.23 2.80 15.85
CA THR A 95 -12.13 2.27 16.67
C THR A 95 -12.25 0.76 16.85
N VAL A 96 -11.36 0.02 16.20
CA VAL A 96 -11.21 -1.44 16.31
C VAL A 96 -9.73 -1.80 16.35
N ALA A 97 -9.33 -2.77 17.17
CA ALA A 97 -7.93 -3.17 17.23
C ALA A 97 -7.50 -3.91 15.94
N LYS A 98 -6.36 -3.53 15.36
CA LYS A 98 -5.82 -4.09 14.10
C LYS A 98 -5.80 -5.63 14.07
N ASN A 99 -5.33 -6.24 15.18
CA ASN A 99 -5.23 -7.70 15.28
C ASN A 99 -6.61 -8.37 15.29
N LYS A 100 -7.65 -7.70 15.80
CA LYS A 100 -9.02 -8.22 15.80
C LYS A 100 -9.64 -8.18 14.41
N VAL A 101 -9.41 -7.09 13.65
CA VAL A 101 -9.82 -7.00 12.23
C VAL A 101 -9.21 -8.15 11.44
N TYR A 102 -7.89 -8.35 11.56
CA TYR A 102 -7.22 -9.45 10.86
C TYR A 102 -7.75 -10.83 11.26
N ALA A 103 -7.86 -11.10 12.56
CA ALA A 103 -8.33 -12.39 13.06
C ALA A 103 -9.76 -12.69 12.61
N TYR A 104 -10.64 -11.69 12.63
CA TYR A 104 -12.02 -11.81 12.18
C TYR A 104 -12.11 -12.08 10.67
N MET A 105 -11.42 -11.29 9.86
CA MET A 105 -11.38 -11.49 8.41
C MET A 105 -10.80 -12.87 8.04
N LYS A 106 -9.76 -13.32 8.76
CA LYS A 106 -9.20 -14.67 8.56
C LYS A 106 -10.22 -15.76 8.90
N HIS A 107 -10.94 -15.62 10.02
CA HIS A 107 -12.00 -16.56 10.43
C HIS A 107 -13.13 -16.65 9.39
N LYS A 108 -13.48 -15.52 8.75
CA LYS A 108 -14.48 -15.45 7.68
C LYS A 108 -13.97 -15.90 6.30
N GLY A 109 -12.70 -16.34 6.19
CA GLY A 109 -12.12 -16.73 4.91
C GLY A 109 -11.84 -15.57 3.95
N LEU A 110 -11.93 -14.31 4.42
CA LEU A 110 -11.70 -13.10 3.62
C LEU A 110 -10.21 -12.76 3.45
N VAL A 111 -9.34 -13.45 4.18
CA VAL A 111 -7.89 -13.37 4.02
C VAL A 111 -7.42 -14.67 3.40
N LEU A 112 -7.04 -14.58 2.12
CA LEU A 112 -6.49 -15.73 1.40
C LEU A 112 -5.02 -15.91 1.82
N ASP A 113 -4.67 -17.15 2.21
CA ASP A 113 -3.28 -17.54 2.33
C ASP A 113 -2.71 -17.73 0.92
N GLU A 114 -1.68 -16.97 0.54
CA GLU A 114 -0.97 -17.11 -0.73
C GLU A 114 0.27 -18.00 -0.51
N PRO A 115 0.19 -19.33 -0.64
CA PRO A 115 1.31 -20.23 -0.40
C PRO A 115 2.48 -20.00 -1.36
N ASN A 116 2.20 -19.48 -2.56
CA ASN A 116 3.19 -19.18 -3.60
C ASN A 116 3.76 -17.77 -3.53
N LYS A 117 3.55 -17.04 -2.43
CA LYS A 117 4.13 -15.71 -2.27
C LYS A 117 5.65 -15.79 -2.32
N GLN A 118 6.22 -15.39 -3.45
CA GLN A 118 7.67 -15.42 -3.66
C GLN A 118 8.39 -14.69 -2.52
N LYS A 119 9.46 -15.31 -1.99
CA LYS A 119 10.37 -14.68 -1.02
C LYS A 119 10.77 -13.31 -1.55
N LYS A 120 10.78 -12.29 -0.67
CA LYS A 120 11.09 -10.89 -0.99
C LYS A 120 12.32 -10.80 -1.90
N ARG A 121 12.13 -10.47 -3.17
CA ARG A 121 13.22 -9.99 -4.03
C ARG A 121 13.61 -8.59 -3.57
N LYS A 122 14.91 -8.28 -3.53
CA LYS A 122 15.39 -6.89 -3.38
C LYS A 122 14.89 -6.09 -4.60
N ARG A 123 13.85 -5.31 -4.43
CA ARG A 123 13.32 -4.41 -5.47
C ARG A 123 13.64 -2.98 -5.04
N CYS A 124 14.30 -2.21 -5.91
CA CYS A 124 14.41 -0.77 -5.72
C CYS A 124 13.02 -0.15 -5.95
N ARG A 125 12.52 0.55 -4.93
CA ARG A 125 11.33 1.38 -5.11
C ARG A 125 11.78 2.65 -5.83
N TYR A 126 11.20 2.92 -6.99
CA TYR A 126 11.34 4.18 -7.69
C TYR A 126 9.98 4.86 -7.75
N GLU A 127 9.97 6.17 -7.69
CA GLU A 127 8.77 6.99 -7.76
C GLU A 127 9.20 8.38 -8.24
N TRP A 128 8.50 8.89 -9.23
CA TRP A 128 8.68 10.27 -9.64
C TRP A 128 8.10 11.21 -8.58
N PRO A 129 8.73 12.37 -8.34
CA PRO A 129 8.35 13.23 -7.22
C PRO A 129 6.98 13.89 -7.41
N HIS A 130 6.66 14.32 -8.64
CA HIS A 130 5.48 15.13 -8.89
C HIS A 130 4.46 14.44 -9.81
N THR A 131 3.22 14.83 -9.63
CA THR A 131 2.11 14.50 -10.51
C THR A 131 2.39 15.01 -11.91
N GLY A 132 2.20 14.18 -12.94
CA GLY A 132 2.47 14.51 -14.33
C GLY A 132 3.90 14.30 -14.78
N ASP A 133 4.85 14.10 -13.87
CA ASP A 133 6.24 13.81 -14.23
C ASP A 133 6.38 12.58 -15.13
N MET A 134 5.56 11.56 -14.88
CA MET A 134 5.56 10.31 -15.63
C MET A 134 4.19 9.66 -15.62
N LEU A 135 3.63 9.37 -16.79
CA LEU A 135 2.50 8.47 -16.93
C LEU A 135 2.95 7.09 -17.43
N HIS A 136 2.35 6.05 -16.88
CA HIS A 136 2.54 4.69 -17.33
C HIS A 136 1.27 4.19 -18.02
N ALA A 137 1.42 3.48 -19.13
CA ALA A 137 0.32 2.79 -19.77
C ALA A 137 0.70 1.40 -20.25
N ASP A 138 -0.32 0.57 -20.34
CA ASP A 138 -0.24 -0.79 -20.88
C ASP A 138 -1.63 -1.23 -21.31
N TYR A 139 -1.70 -2.12 -22.30
CA TYR A 139 -2.91 -2.82 -22.67
C TYR A 139 -2.99 -4.15 -21.91
N HIS A 140 -4.13 -4.37 -21.29
CA HIS A 140 -4.46 -5.63 -20.64
C HIS A 140 -5.56 -6.37 -21.40
N ARG A 141 -5.37 -7.66 -21.58
CA ARG A 141 -6.43 -8.52 -22.12
C ARG A 141 -7.37 -8.92 -20.98
N THR A 142 -8.63 -8.56 -21.14
CA THR A 142 -9.67 -8.83 -20.14
C THR A 142 -10.55 -9.99 -20.53
N SER A 143 -11.35 -10.50 -19.58
CA SER A 143 -12.45 -11.45 -19.82
C SER A 143 -13.80 -10.76 -20.05
N GLU A 144 -13.83 -9.43 -20.02
CA GLU A 144 -15.03 -8.61 -20.22
C GLU A 144 -15.47 -8.58 -21.70
N ASN A 145 -16.62 -7.99 -21.97
CA ASN A 145 -17.18 -7.86 -23.33
C ASN A 145 -16.22 -7.14 -24.30
N HIS A 146 -15.39 -6.24 -23.77
CA HIS A 146 -14.32 -5.58 -24.50
C HIS A 146 -12.97 -6.22 -24.10
N PRO A 147 -12.34 -7.02 -24.97
CA PRO A 147 -11.21 -7.86 -24.57
C PRO A 147 -9.92 -7.09 -24.28
N TYR A 148 -9.86 -5.79 -24.52
CA TYR A 148 -8.69 -4.98 -24.24
C TYR A 148 -9.07 -3.73 -23.41
N CYS A 149 -8.32 -3.52 -22.33
CA CYS A 149 -8.40 -2.32 -21.53
C CYS A 149 -7.05 -1.61 -21.48
N ILE A 150 -7.04 -0.27 -21.48
CA ILE A 150 -5.86 0.56 -21.29
C ILE A 150 -6.06 1.51 -20.13
N PHE A 151 -5.02 1.74 -19.32
CA PHE A 151 -4.98 2.76 -18.27
C PHE A 151 -3.83 3.72 -18.47
N TRP A 152 -4.07 4.99 -18.16
CA TRP A 152 -3.05 6.02 -18.00
C TRP A 152 -2.87 6.31 -16.51
N LEU A 153 -1.80 5.74 -15.92
CA LEU A 153 -1.51 5.77 -14.49
C LEU A 153 -0.43 6.81 -14.20
N ASP A 154 -0.74 7.81 -13.39
CA ASP A 154 0.28 8.73 -12.87
C ASP A 154 1.22 8.01 -11.88
N ASP A 155 2.52 8.17 -12.10
CA ASP A 155 3.55 7.49 -11.32
C ASP A 155 3.59 7.95 -9.86
N ALA A 156 3.49 9.23 -9.62
CA ALA A 156 3.62 9.82 -8.29
C ALA A 156 2.40 9.53 -7.41
N SER A 157 1.21 9.78 -7.93
CA SER A 157 -0.04 9.68 -7.17
C SER A 157 -0.71 8.31 -7.22
N ARG A 158 -0.35 7.47 -8.19
CA ARG A 158 -1.06 6.22 -8.52
C ARG A 158 -2.49 6.43 -9.00
N LYS A 159 -2.86 7.66 -9.37
CA LYS A 159 -4.17 7.95 -9.95
C LYS A 159 -4.25 7.43 -11.38
N ILE A 160 -5.35 6.77 -11.71
CA ILE A 160 -5.72 6.49 -13.10
C ILE A 160 -6.39 7.76 -13.63
N LEU A 161 -5.73 8.44 -14.55
CA LEU A 161 -6.22 9.69 -15.15
C LEU A 161 -7.27 9.42 -16.21
N ALA A 162 -7.04 8.38 -17.02
CA ALA A 162 -7.96 7.93 -18.05
C ALA A 162 -7.87 6.44 -18.24
N ALA A 163 -8.95 5.84 -18.69
CA ALA A 163 -9.04 4.42 -19.02
C ALA A 163 -9.99 4.23 -20.22
N GLY A 164 -9.84 3.12 -20.93
CA GLY A 164 -10.73 2.75 -22.01
C GLY A 164 -10.78 1.26 -22.23
N GLU A 165 -11.96 0.73 -22.56
CA GLU A 165 -12.21 -0.67 -22.91
C GLU A 165 -12.54 -0.74 -24.41
N PHE A 166 -11.86 -1.64 -25.15
CA PHE A 166 -11.91 -1.70 -26.61
C PHE A 166 -11.91 -3.14 -27.12
N TYR A 167 -12.42 -3.34 -28.31
CA TYR A 167 -12.33 -4.62 -29.02
C TYR A 167 -10.91 -4.93 -29.53
N ARG A 168 -10.08 -3.91 -29.77
CA ARG A 168 -8.72 -4.04 -30.27
C ARG A 168 -7.76 -3.08 -29.56
N ALA A 169 -6.54 -3.56 -29.31
CA ALA A 169 -5.45 -2.72 -28.82
C ALA A 169 -4.81 -2.01 -30.02
N THR A 170 -5.20 -0.75 -30.27
CA THR A 170 -4.70 0.05 -31.39
C THR A 170 -4.03 1.32 -30.92
N LYS A 171 -3.19 1.93 -31.78
CA LYS A 171 -2.56 3.22 -31.49
C LYS A 171 -3.60 4.35 -31.40
N GLU A 172 -4.66 4.28 -32.21
CA GLU A 172 -5.74 5.26 -32.20
C GLU A 172 -6.47 5.29 -30.86
N ASN A 173 -6.79 4.12 -30.31
CA ASN A 173 -7.40 3.98 -29.00
C ASN A 173 -6.45 4.45 -27.88
N ALA A 174 -5.15 4.19 -28.02
CA ALA A 174 -4.14 4.70 -27.07
C ALA A 174 -4.07 6.23 -27.10
N ILE A 175 -4.04 6.86 -28.28
CA ILE A 175 -4.04 8.32 -28.42
C ILE A 175 -5.35 8.92 -27.93
N ALA A 176 -6.50 8.32 -28.25
CA ALA A 176 -7.80 8.83 -27.81
C ALA A 176 -7.91 8.84 -26.28
N THR A 177 -7.49 7.75 -25.60
CA THR A 177 -7.51 7.70 -24.14
C THR A 177 -6.42 8.58 -23.51
N PHE A 178 -5.27 8.75 -24.18
CA PHE A 178 -4.24 9.68 -23.70
C PHE A 178 -4.72 11.13 -23.70
N LYS A 179 -5.46 11.55 -24.73
CA LYS A 179 -6.10 12.89 -24.78
C LYS A 179 -7.02 13.12 -23.59
N LEU A 180 -7.75 12.11 -23.13
CA LEU A 180 -8.55 12.22 -21.90
C LEU A 180 -7.66 12.41 -20.66
N ALA A 181 -6.50 11.73 -20.60
CA ALA A 181 -5.55 11.96 -19.52
C ALA A 181 -4.93 13.36 -19.55
N GLU A 182 -4.64 13.91 -20.76
CA GLU A 182 -4.21 15.31 -20.92
C GLU A 182 -5.28 16.27 -20.37
N THR A 183 -6.55 16.07 -20.74
CA THR A 183 -7.67 16.87 -20.23
C THR A 183 -7.79 16.84 -18.70
N GLU A 184 -7.57 15.68 -18.07
CA GLU A 184 -7.53 15.57 -16.60
C GLU A 184 -6.36 16.35 -15.97
N MET A 185 -5.22 16.43 -16.64
CA MET A 185 -4.08 17.23 -16.19
C MET A 185 -4.35 18.75 -16.38
N GLU A 186 -4.96 19.13 -17.48
CA GLU A 186 -5.34 20.52 -17.76
C GLU A 186 -6.30 21.09 -16.71
N LYS A 187 -7.24 20.26 -16.19
CA LYS A 187 -8.17 20.67 -15.11
C LYS A 187 -7.46 21.15 -13.84
N VAL A 188 -6.24 20.70 -13.60
CA VAL A 188 -5.43 21.11 -12.45
C VAL A 188 -4.32 22.11 -12.83
N GLY A 189 -4.36 22.65 -14.04
CA GLY A 189 -3.40 23.63 -14.55
C GLY A 189 -1.99 23.06 -14.77
N TRP A 190 -1.89 21.76 -15.05
CA TRP A 190 -0.62 21.10 -15.28
C TRP A 190 -0.64 20.23 -16.54
N TYR A 191 0.48 19.62 -16.90
CA TYR A 191 0.65 18.83 -18.11
C TYR A 191 1.49 17.56 -17.86
N VAL A 192 1.52 16.67 -18.84
CA VAL A 192 2.31 15.43 -18.82
C VAL A 192 3.70 15.73 -19.37
N LEU A 193 4.74 15.39 -18.59
CA LEU A 193 6.13 15.54 -19.02
C LEU A 193 6.66 14.33 -19.76
N ARG A 194 6.32 13.12 -19.27
CA ARG A 194 6.89 11.86 -19.77
C ARG A 194 5.84 10.77 -19.81
N VAL A 195 6.04 9.86 -20.76
CA VAL A 195 5.21 8.66 -20.92
C VAL A 195 6.09 7.42 -20.97
N ASN A 196 5.73 6.40 -20.21
CA ASN A 196 6.33 5.07 -20.26
C ASN A 196 5.29 4.03 -20.66
N THR A 197 5.58 3.24 -21.69
CA THR A 197 4.77 2.08 -22.10
C THR A 197 5.67 0.88 -22.34
N ASP A 198 5.07 -0.27 -22.60
CA ASP A 198 5.77 -1.40 -23.18
C ASP A 198 6.18 -1.11 -24.65
N ARG A 199 6.81 -2.09 -25.29
CA ARG A 199 7.21 -2.01 -26.71
C ARG A 199 6.20 -2.66 -27.63
N GLY A 200 4.92 -2.70 -27.25
CA GLY A 200 3.86 -3.16 -28.14
C GLY A 200 3.76 -2.30 -29.38
N SER A 201 3.38 -2.90 -30.51
CA SER A 201 3.31 -2.22 -31.82
C SER A 201 2.36 -1.01 -31.83
N GLN A 202 1.41 -0.95 -30.91
CA GLN A 202 0.50 0.18 -30.71
C GLN A 202 1.21 1.42 -30.17
N PHE A 203 2.34 1.26 -29.47
CA PHE A 203 3.10 2.35 -28.87
C PHE A 203 4.45 2.58 -29.53
N PHE A 204 5.10 1.50 -30.00
CA PHE A 204 6.50 1.53 -30.41
C PHE A 204 6.68 0.92 -31.80
N ALA A 205 7.50 1.57 -32.65
CA ALA A 205 7.89 0.99 -33.94
C ALA A 205 9.09 0.06 -33.76
N ASN A 206 8.93 -1.22 -34.12
CA ASN A 206 9.94 -2.24 -33.92
C ASN A 206 10.82 -2.48 -35.17
N LYS A 207 10.63 -1.75 -36.27
CA LYS A 207 11.36 -1.96 -37.54
C LYS A 207 11.97 -0.65 -38.04
N GLY A 208 13.28 -0.67 -38.28
CA GLY A 208 14.06 0.44 -38.82
C GLY A 208 14.59 1.38 -37.72
N GLU A 209 15.82 1.90 -37.90
CA GLU A 209 16.46 2.79 -36.93
C GLU A 209 15.74 4.14 -36.79
N ASP A 210 15.08 4.60 -37.88
CA ASP A 210 14.32 5.87 -37.90
C ASP A 210 12.80 5.70 -37.83
N ALA A 211 12.30 4.48 -37.60
CA ALA A 211 10.86 4.22 -37.61
C ALA A 211 10.22 4.70 -36.32
N GLN A 212 9.30 5.64 -36.43
CA GLN A 212 8.44 6.10 -35.32
C GLN A 212 7.02 5.59 -35.49
N SER A 213 6.41 5.11 -34.40
CA SER A 213 4.98 4.78 -34.40
C SER A 213 4.16 6.07 -34.46
N GLY A 214 2.90 5.97 -34.91
CA GLY A 214 1.99 7.12 -34.86
C GLY A 214 1.80 7.67 -33.44
N PHE A 215 1.90 6.83 -32.42
CA PHE A 215 1.86 7.25 -31.01
C PHE A 215 3.13 8.03 -30.63
N GLN A 216 4.32 7.59 -31.01
CA GLN A 216 5.57 8.32 -30.75
C GLN A 216 5.55 9.71 -31.41
N ARG A 217 5.12 9.81 -32.66
CA ARG A 217 4.97 11.11 -33.35
C ARG A 217 4.01 12.04 -32.64
N TYR A 218 2.86 11.52 -32.20
CA TYR A 218 1.91 12.31 -31.41
C TYR A 218 2.53 12.91 -30.14
N LEU A 219 3.31 12.11 -29.38
CA LEU A 219 3.98 12.60 -28.18
C LEU A 219 5.06 13.63 -28.49
N GLU A 220 5.84 13.45 -29.56
CA GLU A 220 6.86 14.39 -30.03
C GLU A 220 6.27 15.74 -30.42
N GLU A 221 5.17 15.75 -31.19
CA GLU A 221 4.42 16.95 -31.55
C GLU A 221 3.93 17.73 -30.32
N LYS A 222 3.66 17.04 -29.23
CA LYS A 222 3.27 17.62 -27.93
C LYS A 222 4.44 18.00 -27.02
N GLY A 223 5.68 17.72 -27.41
CA GLY A 223 6.86 17.92 -26.58
C GLY A 223 6.95 16.97 -25.37
N ILE A 224 6.25 15.83 -25.42
CA ILE A 224 6.20 14.84 -24.32
C ILE A 224 7.28 13.78 -24.54
N GLN A 225 8.16 13.59 -23.55
CA GLN A 225 9.23 12.61 -23.64
C GLN A 225 8.69 11.19 -23.58
N PHE A 226 8.93 10.40 -24.62
CA PHE A 226 8.64 8.96 -24.63
C PHE A 226 9.79 8.15 -24.06
N ILE A 227 9.52 7.29 -23.06
CA ILE A 227 10.51 6.40 -22.42
C ILE A 227 10.00 4.96 -22.53
N PRO A 228 10.37 4.20 -23.56
CA PRO A 228 9.94 2.81 -23.70
C PRO A 228 10.52 1.95 -22.57
N SER A 229 9.75 1.02 -22.06
CA SER A 229 10.23 0.02 -21.09
C SER A 229 11.41 -0.75 -21.66
N ARG A 230 12.39 -1.06 -20.80
CA ARG A 230 13.56 -1.84 -21.20
C ARG A 230 13.13 -3.23 -21.66
N ALA A 231 13.70 -3.73 -22.75
CA ALA A 231 13.46 -5.09 -23.20
C ALA A 231 13.80 -6.08 -22.08
N ASN A 232 12.97 -7.08 -21.88
CA ASN A 232 13.12 -8.12 -20.85
C ASN A 232 13.24 -7.63 -19.41
N ASN A 233 12.83 -6.38 -19.10
CA ASN A 233 12.80 -5.87 -17.75
C ASN A 233 11.35 -5.51 -17.30
N PRO A 234 10.60 -6.47 -16.74
CA PRO A 234 9.20 -6.26 -16.32
C PRO A 234 9.06 -5.26 -15.16
N GLN A 235 10.17 -4.82 -14.54
CA GLN A 235 10.09 -3.89 -13.41
C GLN A 235 9.63 -2.49 -13.81
N THR A 236 9.91 -2.06 -15.05
CA THR A 236 9.57 -0.72 -15.54
C THR A 236 8.05 -0.52 -15.65
N ASN A 237 7.30 -1.56 -16.01
CA ASN A 237 5.84 -1.51 -16.13
C ASN A 237 5.08 -2.16 -14.95
N GLY A 238 5.79 -2.65 -13.94
CA GLY A 238 5.21 -3.37 -12.80
C GLY A 238 4.24 -2.55 -11.93
N LYS A 239 4.18 -1.24 -12.12
CA LYS A 239 3.21 -0.36 -11.45
C LYS A 239 1.82 -0.50 -12.08
N VAL A 240 1.74 -0.54 -13.40
CA VAL A 240 0.50 -0.77 -14.16
C VAL A 240 0.06 -2.22 -14.02
N GLU A 241 0.98 -3.19 -14.18
CA GLU A 241 0.67 -4.62 -14.02
C GLU A 241 -0.03 -4.94 -12.70
N ARG A 242 0.37 -4.27 -11.62
CA ARG A 242 -0.30 -4.44 -10.32
C ARG A 242 -1.74 -3.93 -10.35
N ARG A 243 -2.08 -2.95 -11.20
CA ARG A 243 -3.45 -2.41 -11.31
C ARG A 243 -4.36 -3.36 -12.05
N TRP A 244 -3.84 -4.12 -12.99
CA TRP A 244 -4.61 -5.16 -13.68
C TRP A 244 -5.18 -6.18 -12.73
N LYS A 245 -4.43 -6.58 -11.69
CA LYS A 245 -4.94 -7.47 -10.64
C LYS A 245 -6.12 -6.87 -9.86
N GLU A 246 -6.14 -5.57 -9.67
CA GLU A 246 -7.27 -4.88 -9.03
C GLU A 246 -8.45 -4.76 -9.99
N TYR A 247 -8.17 -4.54 -11.28
CA TYR A 247 -9.18 -4.54 -12.33
C TYR A 247 -9.85 -5.90 -12.44
N ASP A 248 -9.13 -6.96 -12.69
CA ASP A 248 -9.67 -8.32 -12.84
C ASP A 248 -10.50 -8.77 -11.63
N LYS A 249 -10.06 -8.35 -10.44
CA LYS A 249 -10.74 -8.73 -9.20
C LYS A 249 -12.03 -7.96 -8.94
N HIS A 250 -12.16 -6.72 -9.41
CA HIS A 250 -13.21 -5.82 -8.96
C HIS A 250 -14.02 -5.16 -10.07
N ARG A 251 -13.59 -5.18 -11.35
CA ARG A 251 -14.27 -4.51 -12.46
C ARG A 251 -15.74 -4.96 -12.62
N TRP A 252 -15.99 -6.24 -12.48
CA TRP A 252 -17.33 -6.85 -12.61
C TRP A 252 -18.37 -6.29 -11.63
N ARG A 253 -17.95 -5.52 -10.61
CA ARG A 253 -18.84 -4.93 -9.59
C ARG A 253 -19.47 -3.63 -10.04
N PHE A 254 -19.06 -3.09 -11.17
CA PHE A 254 -19.42 -1.76 -11.66
C PHE A 254 -20.02 -1.87 -13.06
N GLU A 255 -21.03 -1.08 -13.34
CA GLU A 255 -21.67 -1.05 -14.66
C GLU A 255 -20.72 -0.44 -15.70
N THR A 256 -20.08 0.67 -15.35
CA THR A 256 -19.16 1.39 -16.24
C THR A 256 -17.71 1.30 -15.79
N LEU A 257 -16.79 1.45 -16.73
CA LEU A 257 -15.37 1.56 -16.45
C LEU A 257 -15.06 2.79 -15.59
N GLN A 258 -15.77 3.91 -15.82
CA GLN A 258 -15.56 5.15 -15.08
C GLN A 258 -15.91 4.99 -13.59
N GLU A 259 -16.98 4.31 -13.24
CA GLU A 259 -17.32 4.00 -11.85
C GLU A 259 -16.24 3.20 -11.16
N TRP A 260 -15.63 2.22 -11.87
CA TRP A 260 -14.49 1.47 -11.36
C TRP A 260 -13.26 2.36 -11.15
N VAL A 261 -12.94 3.25 -12.09
CA VAL A 261 -11.84 4.22 -11.99
C VAL A 261 -12.05 5.14 -10.78
N ASP A 262 -13.25 5.66 -10.59
CA ASP A 262 -13.59 6.55 -9.48
C ASP A 262 -13.49 5.82 -8.14
N TRP A 263 -13.99 4.60 -8.06
CA TRP A 263 -13.83 3.75 -6.89
C TRP A 263 -12.35 3.49 -6.59
N TYR A 264 -11.56 3.12 -7.61
CA TYR A 264 -10.14 2.87 -7.45
C TYR A 264 -9.39 4.12 -6.96
N ASN A 265 -9.66 5.28 -7.54
CA ASN A 265 -8.98 6.53 -7.22
C ASN A 265 -9.32 7.08 -5.83
N ASN A 266 -10.42 6.65 -5.23
CA ASN A 266 -10.87 7.08 -3.90
C ASN A 266 -10.53 6.10 -2.76
N ARG A 267 -9.96 4.93 -3.06
CA ARG A 267 -9.62 3.93 -2.03
C ARG A 267 -8.17 4.04 -1.56
N LEU A 268 -7.93 3.55 -0.35
CA LEU A 268 -6.57 3.44 0.18
C LEU A 268 -5.73 2.41 -0.60
N THR A 269 -4.46 2.71 -0.82
CA THR A 269 -3.51 1.80 -1.45
C THR A 269 -2.20 1.72 -0.68
N THR A 270 -1.57 0.54 -0.65
CA THR A 270 -0.27 0.33 0.02
C THR A 270 0.89 1.04 -0.67
N ALA A 271 0.68 1.60 -1.85
CA ALA A 271 1.68 2.36 -2.59
C ALA A 271 1.84 3.80 -2.08
N LEU A 272 0.86 4.31 -1.35
CA LEU A 272 0.81 5.67 -0.81
C LEU A 272 0.93 5.69 0.71
N ASN A 273 0.89 6.88 1.31
CA ASN A 273 0.96 7.03 2.76
C ASN A 273 -0.38 6.68 3.43
N ILE A 274 -0.46 5.44 3.91
CA ILE A 274 -1.66 4.90 4.54
C ILE A 274 -1.97 5.58 5.88
N GLU A 275 -0.94 5.98 6.62
CA GLU A 275 -1.11 6.61 7.94
C GLU A 275 -1.78 7.98 7.83
N GLN A 276 -1.60 8.66 6.70
CA GLN A 276 -2.24 9.93 6.37
C GLN A 276 -3.54 9.74 5.56
N PHE A 277 -4.04 8.50 5.44
CA PHE A 277 -5.24 8.17 4.66
C PHE A 277 -5.17 8.71 3.21
N GLN A 278 -3.98 8.62 2.60
CA GLN A 278 -3.75 9.13 1.26
C GLN A 278 -4.36 8.19 0.22
N THR A 279 -5.30 8.70 -0.56
CA THR A 279 -5.89 8.03 -1.75
C THR A 279 -5.19 8.54 -3.01
N PRO A 280 -5.30 7.85 -4.17
CA PRO A 280 -4.79 8.36 -5.43
C PRO A 280 -5.24 9.79 -5.75
N ASN A 281 -6.52 10.12 -5.57
CA ASN A 281 -7.04 11.47 -5.79
C ASN A 281 -6.39 12.51 -4.87
N LYS A 282 -6.24 12.21 -3.56
CA LYS A 282 -5.54 13.10 -2.63
C LYS A 282 -4.07 13.28 -2.99
N ALA A 283 -3.38 12.16 -3.28
CA ALA A 283 -1.97 12.20 -3.66
C ALA A 283 -1.74 13.00 -4.95
N PHE A 284 -2.67 12.92 -5.90
CA PHE A 284 -2.61 13.64 -7.17
C PHE A 284 -2.52 15.16 -6.96
N ILE A 285 -3.39 15.70 -6.11
CA ILE A 285 -3.37 17.13 -5.78
C ILE A 285 -2.16 17.51 -4.92
N GLN A 286 -1.84 16.70 -3.91
CA GLN A 286 -0.74 16.99 -2.96
C GLN A 286 0.64 16.93 -3.61
N LYS A 287 0.80 16.20 -4.70
CA LYS A 287 2.06 16.04 -5.43
C LYS A 287 2.15 16.88 -6.69
N LEU A 288 1.20 17.78 -6.93
CA LEU A 288 1.36 18.79 -8.00
C LEU A 288 2.63 19.61 -7.73
N PRO A 289 3.40 19.93 -8.77
CA PRO A 289 4.56 20.80 -8.62
C PRO A 289 4.15 22.15 -8.04
N ASN A 290 4.96 22.69 -7.14
CA ASN A 290 4.74 24.02 -6.63
C ASN A 290 5.15 25.03 -7.71
N LEU A 291 4.17 25.65 -8.39
CA LEU A 291 4.41 26.61 -9.47
C LEU A 291 5.39 27.73 -9.08
N PHE A 292 5.31 28.24 -7.86
CA PHE A 292 6.24 29.26 -7.36
C PHE A 292 7.69 28.74 -7.26
N GLY A 293 7.89 27.52 -6.75
CA GLY A 293 9.21 26.90 -6.66
C GLY A 293 9.79 26.56 -8.04
N PHE A 294 8.95 26.17 -8.99
CA PHE A 294 9.38 25.84 -10.35
C PHE A 294 9.79 27.09 -11.14
N LEU A 295 9.01 28.16 -11.10
CA LEU A 295 9.34 29.45 -11.74
C LEU A 295 10.60 30.06 -11.13
N TRP A 296 10.78 29.97 -9.80
CA TRP A 296 11.99 30.46 -9.13
C TRP A 296 13.22 29.66 -9.52
N GLY A 297 13.11 28.34 -9.60
CA GLY A 297 14.19 27.45 -10.06
C GLY A 297 14.59 27.67 -11.53
N GLN A 298 13.65 27.98 -12.41
CA GLN A 298 13.95 28.36 -13.80
C GLN A 298 14.67 29.70 -13.86
N LEU A 299 14.20 30.71 -13.14
CA LEU A 299 14.85 32.02 -13.05
C LEU A 299 16.26 31.91 -12.48
N GLU A 300 16.50 31.14 -11.41
CA GLU A 300 17.86 30.93 -10.88
C GLU A 300 18.78 30.23 -11.89
N ASN A 301 18.28 29.28 -12.68
CA ASN A 301 19.08 28.63 -13.71
C ASN A 301 19.38 29.55 -14.89
N GLU A 302 18.45 30.41 -15.31
CA GLU A 302 18.70 31.44 -16.32
C GLU A 302 19.74 32.50 -15.85
N PHE A 303 19.70 32.89 -14.57
CA PHE A 303 20.70 33.79 -13.98
C PHE A 303 22.07 33.14 -13.84
N LYS A 304 22.15 31.82 -13.60
CA LYS A 304 23.42 31.10 -13.55
C LYS A 304 24.05 30.88 -14.93
N THR A 305 23.26 30.70 -15.98
CA THR A 305 23.75 30.53 -17.36
C THR A 305 24.17 31.83 -18.04
N LYS A 306 23.73 33.00 -17.56
CA LYS A 306 24.14 34.31 -18.08
C LYS A 306 25.42 34.89 -17.41
N LYS A 307 26.10 34.13 -16.55
CA LYS A 307 27.34 34.53 -15.86
C LYS A 307 28.60 33.88 -16.42
N TYR A 308 28.55 33.35 -17.67
CA TYR A 308 29.76 32.89 -18.39
C TYR A 308 29.79 33.49 -19.79
#